data_ada8715d415c7b497ab27500d62a18ad
#
_entry.id   ada8715d415c7b497ab27500d62a18ad
#
_cell.length_a   1.000
_cell.length_b   1.000
_cell.length_c   1.000
_cell.angle_alpha   90.00
_cell.angle_beta   90.00
_cell.angle_gamma   90.00
#
_symmetry.space_group_name_H-M   'P 1'
#
loop_
_entity.id
_entity.type
_entity.pdbx_description
1 polymer ?
#
loop_
_entity_poly.entity_id
_entity_poly.type
_entity_poly.pdbx_seq_one_letter_code
_entity_poly.pdbx_strand_id
1 'polypeptide(L)'
;CLVGSEMCIRDRFITIATTGNGIDFGDLNTTTADHKSRMAGCNSATRGVSAGGLSGNSNRIFYITMTTSGQGEDFGDMTSNKEAPAGCSSPTRGIFFSGSDGAGNQSNSIDYITIATLGNAQDFGDVTTTRNNKAAASNSTRGIYAGGKVSPASTGNVIDFLTIATRGNTQDFGDLSVATDHA
;
A
#
# COMPACT_ATOMS: atom_id res chain seq x y z
N CYS A 1 -16.33 -2.33 -8.92
CA CYS A 1 -16.32 -0.88 -8.91
C CYS A 1 -17.09 -0.35 -10.10
N LEU A 2 -18.09 0.47 -9.91
CA LEU A 2 -19.02 0.87 -10.97
C LEU A 2 -19.37 2.32 -10.93
N VAL A 3 -19.18 2.92 -12.11
CA VAL A 3 -19.98 3.97 -12.77
C VAL A 3 -20.55 5.08 -11.88
N GLY A 4 -20.00 6.24 -12.07
CA GLY A 4 -20.41 7.49 -11.46
C GLY A 4 -19.30 8.06 -10.58
N SER A 5 -19.37 9.32 -10.31
CA SER A 5 -18.39 10.08 -9.52
C SER A 5 -18.23 9.63 -8.04
N GLU A 6 -18.82 8.52 -7.68
CA GLU A 6 -18.68 7.88 -6.36
C GLU A 6 -17.76 6.67 -6.46
N MET A 7 -16.48 6.93 -6.68
CA MET A 7 -15.50 5.85 -6.82
C MET A 7 -15.17 5.22 -5.46
N CYS A 8 -15.59 3.96 -5.30
CA CYS A 8 -15.06 2.99 -4.34
C CYS A 8 -14.97 3.46 -2.89
N ILE A 9 -16.07 3.93 -2.35
CA ILE A 9 -16.21 4.19 -0.92
C ILE A 9 -16.63 2.90 -0.19
N ARG A 10 -17.18 1.91 -0.93
CA ARG A 10 -17.75 0.68 -0.35
C ARG A 10 -16.75 -0.46 -0.37
N ASP A 11 -16.38 -0.92 0.79
CA ASP A 11 -15.60 -2.14 0.96
C ASP A 11 -16.50 -3.37 0.95
N ARG A 12 -16.05 -4.43 0.30
CA ARG A 12 -16.77 -5.70 0.23
C ARG A 12 -15.85 -6.83 0.61
N PHE A 13 -16.40 -7.83 1.26
CA PHE A 13 -15.70 -9.05 1.57
C PHE A 13 -16.31 -10.26 0.86
N ILE A 14 -15.49 -11.28 0.67
CA ILE A 14 -15.91 -12.61 0.22
C ILE A 14 -15.40 -13.65 1.20
N THR A 15 -16.12 -14.74 1.34
CA THR A 15 -15.64 -15.91 2.05
C THR A 15 -14.81 -16.75 1.09
N ILE A 16 -13.49 -16.82 1.28
CA ILE A 16 -12.58 -17.50 0.35
C ILE A 16 -12.88 -18.99 0.26
N ALA A 17 -13.36 -19.60 1.34
CA ALA A 17 -13.65 -21.03 1.41
C ALA A 17 -14.93 -21.47 0.67
N THR A 18 -15.78 -20.52 0.28
CA THR A 18 -17.07 -20.82 -0.38
C THR A 18 -17.28 -19.89 -1.57
N THR A 19 -17.95 -20.40 -2.60
CA THR A 19 -18.41 -19.57 -3.70
C THR A 19 -19.54 -18.65 -3.25
N GLY A 20 -19.57 -17.41 -3.71
CA GLY A 20 -20.61 -16.45 -3.37
C GLY A 20 -20.29 -15.05 -3.89
N ASN A 21 -21.28 -14.17 -3.79
CA ASN A 21 -21.14 -12.77 -4.13
C ASN A 21 -20.45 -12.01 -3.01
N GLY A 22 -19.79 -10.89 -3.36
CA GLY A 22 -19.24 -9.96 -2.37
C GLY A 22 -20.35 -9.37 -1.51
N ILE A 23 -20.13 -9.36 -0.21
CA ILE A 23 -21.02 -8.80 0.81
C ILE A 23 -20.48 -7.44 1.24
N ASP A 24 -21.35 -6.50 1.52
CA ASP A 24 -20.98 -5.18 2.00
C ASP A 24 -20.28 -5.30 3.36
N PHE A 25 -19.10 -4.69 3.47
CA PHE A 25 -18.32 -4.66 4.71
C PHE A 25 -18.50 -3.32 5.43
N GLY A 26 -18.58 -2.25 4.68
CA GLY A 26 -18.65 -0.87 5.14
C GLY A 26 -18.00 0.08 4.14
N ASP A 27 -17.69 1.26 4.58
CA ASP A 27 -17.06 2.30 3.76
C ASP A 27 -15.67 2.66 4.33
N LEU A 28 -14.68 2.78 3.47
CA LEU A 28 -13.31 3.09 3.90
C LEU A 28 -13.20 4.51 4.50
N ASN A 29 -14.00 5.45 4.02
CA ASN A 29 -14.06 6.81 4.57
C ASN A 29 -15.35 7.53 4.14
N THR A 30 -15.88 8.35 5.02
CA THR A 30 -17.15 9.07 4.86
C THR A 30 -17.01 10.47 4.27
N THR A 31 -15.79 10.99 4.04
CA THR A 31 -15.62 12.33 3.47
C THR A 31 -15.50 12.29 1.95
N THR A 32 -16.46 12.87 1.26
CA THR A 32 -16.59 12.94 -0.20
C THR A 32 -15.44 13.68 -0.92
N ALA A 33 -14.52 14.30 -0.18
CA ALA A 33 -13.41 15.05 -0.74
C ALA A 33 -12.16 14.19 -1.05
N ASP A 34 -12.08 12.99 -0.50
CA ASP A 34 -10.92 12.12 -0.61
C ASP A 34 -11.20 10.95 -1.57
N HIS A 35 -10.97 11.14 -2.85
CA HIS A 35 -11.01 10.05 -3.82
C HIS A 35 -9.88 9.05 -3.54
N LYS A 36 -10.22 7.94 -2.90
CA LYS A 36 -9.26 6.89 -2.54
C LYS A 36 -9.05 5.91 -3.69
N SER A 37 -8.17 6.27 -4.61
CA SER A 37 -7.67 5.37 -5.65
C SER A 37 -6.16 5.20 -5.50
N ARG A 38 -5.59 4.12 -6.04
CA ARG A 38 -4.16 3.83 -6.01
C ARG A 38 -3.57 3.74 -4.59
N MET A 39 -4.34 3.21 -3.66
CA MET A 39 -3.89 2.94 -2.29
C MET A 39 -3.07 1.66 -2.22
N ALA A 40 -2.14 1.59 -1.28
CA ALA A 40 -1.50 0.34 -0.89
C ALA A 40 -2.28 -0.31 0.23
N GLY A 41 -2.31 -1.65 0.23
CA GLY A 41 -2.88 -2.46 1.30
C GLY A 41 -1.85 -3.31 2.01
N CYS A 42 -2.05 -3.53 3.28
CA CYS A 42 -1.36 -4.54 4.07
C CYS A 42 -2.30 -5.07 5.16
N ASN A 43 -1.95 -6.16 5.82
CA ASN A 43 -2.84 -6.75 6.80
C ASN A 43 -2.11 -7.58 7.87
N SER A 44 -2.82 -7.80 8.97
CA SER A 44 -2.55 -8.87 9.93
C SER A 44 -3.73 -9.85 9.95
N ALA A 45 -3.75 -10.79 10.88
CA ALA A 45 -4.91 -11.68 11.06
C ALA A 45 -6.18 -10.95 11.54
N THR A 46 -6.06 -9.75 12.10
CA THR A 46 -7.19 -9.02 12.72
C THR A 46 -7.51 -7.69 12.07
N ARG A 47 -6.56 -7.07 11.38
CA ARG A 47 -6.71 -5.76 10.75
C ARG A 47 -6.32 -5.77 9.28
N GLY A 48 -7.15 -5.16 8.46
CA GLY A 48 -6.80 -4.69 7.13
C GLY A 48 -6.42 -3.22 7.22
N VAL A 49 -5.33 -2.83 6.56
CA VAL A 49 -4.83 -1.45 6.55
C VAL A 49 -4.65 -1.00 5.13
N SER A 50 -5.05 0.23 4.84
CA SER A 50 -4.84 0.89 3.55
C SER A 50 -4.20 2.25 3.74
N ALA A 51 -3.29 2.62 2.85
CA ALA A 51 -2.50 3.84 2.97
C ALA A 51 -2.26 4.52 1.63
N GLY A 52 -2.13 5.84 1.65
CA GLY A 52 -1.85 6.66 0.48
C GLY A 52 -3.07 6.93 -0.38
N GLY A 53 -2.87 7.09 -1.66
CA GLY A 53 -3.93 7.30 -2.65
C GLY A 53 -3.79 8.58 -3.44
N LEU A 54 -4.60 8.68 -4.51
CA LEU A 54 -4.66 9.86 -5.37
C LEU A 54 -5.55 10.91 -4.69
N SER A 55 -5.09 12.09 -4.58
CA SER A 55 -5.66 13.38 -4.16
C SER A 55 -5.26 13.90 -2.77
N GLY A 56 -5.02 15.16 -2.76
CA GLY A 56 -4.88 16.16 -1.67
C GLY A 56 -4.08 15.79 -0.41
N ASN A 57 -4.48 14.76 0.29
CA ASN A 57 -3.85 14.29 1.53
C ASN A 57 -3.53 12.80 1.41
N SER A 58 -2.58 12.47 0.56
CA SER A 58 -2.19 11.09 0.28
C SER A 58 -1.26 10.46 1.33
N ASN A 59 -1.12 11.06 2.52
CA ASN A 59 -0.38 10.49 3.64
C ASN A 59 -1.25 9.69 4.61
N ARG A 60 -2.57 9.69 4.48
CA ARG A 60 -3.46 9.03 5.45
C ARG A 60 -3.36 7.52 5.42
N ILE A 61 -3.46 6.93 6.59
CA ILE A 61 -3.55 5.48 6.81
C ILE A 61 -4.90 5.19 7.48
N PHE A 62 -5.64 4.26 6.92
CA PHE A 62 -6.92 3.78 7.47
C PHE A 62 -6.80 2.30 7.82
N TYR A 63 -7.63 1.85 8.75
CA TYR A 63 -7.74 0.44 9.05
C TYR A 63 -9.20 0.00 9.22
N ILE A 64 -9.40 -1.28 9.03
CA ILE A 64 -10.63 -1.99 9.35
C ILE A 64 -10.31 -3.16 10.28
N THR A 65 -11.24 -3.49 11.17
CA THR A 65 -11.18 -4.71 11.98
C THR A 65 -11.85 -5.84 11.21
N MET A 66 -11.10 -6.87 10.79
CA MET A 66 -11.60 -7.90 9.87
C MET A 66 -12.75 -8.74 10.41
N THR A 67 -12.89 -8.83 11.72
CA THR A 67 -13.92 -9.67 12.37
C THR A 67 -15.27 -8.98 12.53
N THR A 68 -15.34 -7.68 12.32
CA THR A 68 -16.55 -6.88 12.46
C THR A 68 -16.71 -5.99 11.24
N SER A 69 -17.87 -6.08 10.59
CA SER A 69 -18.21 -5.11 9.53
C SER A 69 -18.33 -3.71 10.13
N GLY A 70 -17.90 -2.72 9.38
CA GLY A 70 -17.90 -1.34 9.82
C GLY A 70 -17.10 -0.43 8.89
N GLN A 71 -17.09 0.84 9.21
CA GLN A 71 -16.35 1.83 8.44
C GLN A 71 -14.86 1.77 8.76
N GLY A 72 -14.04 2.19 7.79
CA GLY A 72 -12.61 2.40 7.99
C GLY A 72 -12.37 3.52 9.00
N GLU A 73 -11.49 3.24 9.95
CA GLU A 73 -11.10 4.16 11.00
C GLU A 73 -9.72 4.75 10.71
N ASP A 74 -9.47 5.93 11.25
CA ASP A 74 -8.17 6.57 11.14
C ASP A 74 -7.11 5.78 11.94
N PHE A 75 -6.03 5.42 11.26
CA PHE A 75 -4.88 4.75 11.89
C PHE A 75 -3.79 5.75 12.28
N GLY A 76 -3.59 6.79 11.47
CA GLY A 76 -2.54 7.78 11.52
C GLY A 76 -2.06 8.15 10.11
N ASP A 77 -0.89 8.74 10.02
CA ASP A 77 -0.34 9.25 8.76
C ASP A 77 1.00 8.61 8.38
N MET A 78 1.26 8.48 7.09
CA MET A 78 2.61 8.21 6.55
C MET A 78 3.53 9.42 6.77
N THR A 79 4.83 9.22 6.65
CA THR A 79 5.84 10.29 6.82
C THR A 79 5.72 11.39 5.76
N SER A 80 5.16 11.09 4.61
CA SER A 80 4.93 12.02 3.51
C SER A 80 3.74 11.59 2.65
N ASN A 81 3.25 12.49 1.81
CA ASN A 81 2.26 12.16 0.79
C ASN A 81 2.81 11.11 -0.17
N LYS A 82 2.04 10.03 -0.41
CA LYS A 82 2.40 8.97 -1.34
C LYS A 82 1.20 8.57 -2.19
N GLU A 83 1.26 8.91 -3.47
CA GLU A 83 0.37 8.34 -4.47
C GLU A 83 0.92 7.00 -4.96
N ALA A 84 0.03 6.05 -5.16
CA ALA A 84 0.36 4.72 -5.64
C ALA A 84 1.56 4.08 -4.90
N PRO A 85 1.61 4.08 -3.56
CA PRO A 85 2.60 3.29 -2.86
C PRO A 85 2.36 1.79 -3.15
N ALA A 86 3.37 0.97 -2.93
CA ALA A 86 3.18 -0.48 -2.86
C ALA A 86 3.22 -0.93 -1.41
N GLY A 87 2.41 -1.92 -1.05
CA GLY A 87 2.29 -2.37 0.35
C GLY A 87 2.55 -3.85 0.51
N CYS A 88 3.18 -4.21 1.61
CA CYS A 88 3.31 -5.60 2.05
C CYS A 88 3.34 -5.67 3.59
N SER A 89 3.26 -6.85 4.16
CA SER A 89 3.25 -7.00 5.62
C SER A 89 3.83 -8.31 6.13
N SER A 90 4.25 -8.27 7.37
CA SER A 90 4.32 -9.43 8.25
C SER A 90 3.09 -9.46 9.17
N PRO A 91 2.91 -10.47 10.03
CA PRO A 91 1.81 -10.46 10.99
C PRO A 91 1.76 -9.25 11.92
N THR A 92 2.87 -8.54 12.10
CA THR A 92 3.00 -7.43 13.05
C THR A 92 3.29 -6.07 12.43
N ARG A 93 3.93 -6.02 11.26
CA ARG A 93 4.35 -4.80 10.57
C ARG A 93 3.73 -4.67 9.20
N GLY A 94 3.20 -3.49 8.88
CA GLY A 94 2.90 -3.06 7.53
C GLY A 94 4.04 -2.21 6.98
N ILE A 95 4.39 -2.42 5.71
CA ILE A 95 5.43 -1.70 4.98
C ILE A 95 4.81 -1.03 3.76
N PHE A 96 5.14 0.22 3.53
CA PHE A 96 4.68 1.01 2.39
C PHE A 96 5.89 1.56 1.64
N PHE A 97 6.10 1.05 0.44
CA PHE A 97 7.24 1.42 -0.39
C PHE A 97 6.92 2.62 -1.26
N SER A 98 7.84 3.58 -1.33
CA SER A 98 7.88 4.56 -2.39
C SER A 98 6.49 5.18 -2.68
N GLY A 99 6.38 5.97 -3.69
CA GLY A 99 5.17 6.66 -4.14
C GLY A 99 5.55 7.97 -4.76
N SER A 100 4.58 8.68 -5.34
CA SER A 100 4.80 10.06 -5.78
C SER A 100 4.05 11.02 -4.86
N ASP A 101 4.55 12.25 -4.76
CA ASP A 101 3.74 13.35 -4.23
C ASP A 101 2.69 13.78 -5.27
N GLY A 102 1.71 14.59 -4.88
CA GLY A 102 0.69 15.08 -5.80
C GLY A 102 1.23 15.95 -6.96
N ALA A 103 2.49 16.34 -6.94
CA ALA A 103 3.19 17.06 -8.00
C ALA A 103 3.95 16.13 -8.96
N GLY A 104 3.92 14.81 -8.71
CA GLY A 104 4.58 13.80 -9.55
C GLY A 104 6.03 13.51 -9.19
N ASN A 105 6.59 14.13 -8.13
CA ASN A 105 7.93 13.78 -7.68
C ASN A 105 7.90 12.43 -6.97
N GLN A 106 8.83 11.56 -7.34
CA GLN A 106 8.91 10.23 -6.76
C GLN A 106 9.70 10.25 -5.45
N SER A 107 9.16 9.63 -4.42
CA SER A 107 9.84 9.41 -3.16
C SER A 107 10.53 8.05 -3.15
N ASN A 108 11.72 7.96 -2.57
CA ASN A 108 12.42 6.71 -2.32
C ASN A 108 12.13 6.13 -0.93
N SER A 109 11.48 6.90 -0.05
CA SER A 109 11.26 6.51 1.34
C SER A 109 10.34 5.30 1.47
N ILE A 110 10.65 4.45 2.43
CA ILE A 110 9.84 3.33 2.87
C ILE A 110 9.30 3.65 4.26
N ASP A 111 8.00 3.57 4.42
CA ASP A 111 7.35 3.76 5.70
C ASP A 111 6.95 2.42 6.31
N TYR A 112 6.92 2.33 7.64
CA TYR A 112 6.35 1.19 8.31
C TYR A 112 5.45 1.58 9.47
N ILE A 113 4.53 0.68 9.78
CA ILE A 113 3.65 0.74 10.94
C ILE A 113 3.73 -0.55 11.75
N THR A 114 3.41 -0.46 13.02
CA THR A 114 3.06 -1.62 13.84
C THR A 114 1.54 -1.82 13.78
N ILE A 115 1.05 -2.86 13.11
CA ILE A 115 -0.37 -3.01 12.77
C ILE A 115 -1.27 -3.06 14.01
N ALA A 116 -0.76 -3.56 15.14
CA ALA A 116 -1.54 -3.70 16.38
C ALA A 116 -1.78 -2.38 17.13
N THR A 117 -0.97 -1.35 16.88
CA THR A 117 -1.02 -0.07 17.60
C THR A 117 -1.25 1.08 16.64
N LEU A 118 -2.24 1.93 16.95
CA LEU A 118 -2.50 3.15 16.18
C LEU A 118 -1.37 4.15 16.32
N GLY A 119 -1.18 4.96 15.30
CA GLY A 119 -0.19 6.04 15.27
C GLY A 119 0.44 6.21 13.91
N ASN A 120 1.21 7.25 13.76
CA ASN A 120 1.86 7.59 12.50
C ASN A 120 2.93 6.56 12.14
N ALA A 121 3.10 6.37 10.84
CA ALA A 121 4.19 5.57 10.29
C ALA A 121 5.54 6.19 10.65
N GLN A 122 6.54 5.35 10.69
CA GLN A 122 7.92 5.73 10.90
C GLN A 122 8.74 5.39 9.65
N ASP A 123 9.81 6.12 9.47
CA ASP A 123 10.78 5.83 8.42
C ASP A 123 11.42 4.45 8.64
N PHE A 124 11.40 3.64 7.59
CA PHE A 124 12.03 2.31 7.57
C PHE A 124 13.41 2.34 6.90
N GLY A 125 13.55 3.16 5.87
CA GLY A 125 14.70 3.28 4.99
C GLY A 125 14.26 3.63 3.57
N ASP A 126 15.10 3.36 2.58
CA ASP A 126 14.90 3.77 1.19
C ASP A 126 14.91 2.59 0.23
N VAL A 127 14.14 2.72 -0.88
CA VAL A 127 14.27 1.82 -2.03
C VAL A 127 15.53 2.18 -2.84
N THR A 128 16.15 1.19 -3.50
CA THR A 128 17.32 1.42 -4.35
C THR A 128 17.01 2.34 -5.52
N THR A 129 15.80 2.22 -6.09
CA THR A 129 15.36 3.01 -7.25
C THR A 129 13.88 3.36 -7.10
N THR A 130 13.55 4.63 -7.28
CA THR A 130 12.16 5.12 -7.26
C THR A 130 11.42 4.67 -8.50
N ARG A 131 10.21 4.14 -8.31
CA ARG A 131 9.38 3.61 -9.41
C ARG A 131 7.90 3.86 -9.14
N ASN A 132 7.13 4.07 -10.20
CA ASN A 132 5.66 4.11 -10.16
C ASN A 132 5.08 2.77 -10.64
N ASN A 133 3.80 2.48 -10.31
CA ASN A 133 3.08 1.31 -10.79
C ASN A 133 3.79 -0.03 -10.53
N LYS A 134 4.37 -0.18 -9.38
CA LYS A 134 5.13 -1.35 -8.92
C LYS A 134 4.25 -2.27 -8.09
N ALA A 135 4.68 -3.53 -7.97
CA ALA A 135 4.09 -4.50 -7.07
C ALA A 135 4.94 -4.70 -5.82
N ALA A 136 4.30 -5.09 -4.74
CA ALA A 136 4.97 -5.62 -3.57
C ALA A 136 4.26 -6.89 -3.09
N ALA A 137 5.05 -7.80 -2.55
CA ALA A 137 4.57 -9.01 -1.90
C ALA A 137 5.48 -9.36 -0.73
N SER A 138 5.02 -10.21 0.15
CA SER A 138 5.82 -10.61 1.31
C SER A 138 5.47 -12.00 1.82
N ASN A 139 6.40 -12.55 2.55
CA ASN A 139 6.13 -13.56 3.56
C ASN A 139 6.29 -12.95 4.96
N SER A 140 6.29 -13.77 6.02
CA SER A 140 6.42 -13.29 7.39
C SER A 140 7.73 -12.56 7.72
N THR A 141 8.77 -12.69 6.88
CA THR A 141 10.12 -12.18 7.17
C THR A 141 10.65 -11.21 6.13
N ARG A 142 10.33 -11.40 4.84
CA ARG A 142 10.82 -10.61 3.73
C ARG A 142 9.69 -9.93 2.98
N GLY A 143 9.89 -8.66 2.65
CA GLY A 143 9.12 -7.94 1.64
C GLY A 143 9.92 -7.83 0.36
N ILE A 144 9.26 -8.01 -0.78
CA ILE A 144 9.81 -7.77 -2.12
C ILE A 144 9.08 -6.60 -2.78
N TYR A 145 9.80 -5.90 -3.65
CA TYR A 145 9.35 -4.73 -4.39
C TYR A 145 9.86 -4.85 -5.83
N ALA A 146 8.97 -4.99 -6.79
CA ALA A 146 9.35 -5.41 -8.13
C ALA A 146 8.69 -4.59 -9.24
N GLY A 147 9.38 -4.51 -10.38
CA GLY A 147 8.90 -3.89 -11.61
C GLY A 147 8.61 -2.40 -11.47
N GLY A 148 7.71 -1.93 -12.29
CA GLY A 148 7.26 -0.55 -12.28
C GLY A 148 8.01 0.38 -13.24
N LYS A 149 7.52 1.60 -13.34
CA LYS A 149 8.06 2.61 -14.25
C LYS A 149 9.11 3.47 -13.54
N VAL A 150 10.32 3.48 -14.04
CA VAL A 150 11.39 4.40 -13.65
C VAL A 150 11.19 5.70 -14.43
N SER A 151 11.17 6.85 -13.76
CA SER A 151 11.02 8.16 -14.45
C SER A 151 12.27 8.48 -15.29
N PRO A 152 12.10 9.14 -16.45
CA PRO A 152 10.86 9.64 -17.06
C PRO A 152 10.16 8.68 -18.02
N ALA A 153 10.82 7.62 -18.53
CA ALA A 153 10.23 6.83 -19.60
C ALA A 153 10.65 5.35 -19.68
N SER A 154 11.43 4.84 -18.73
CA SER A 154 11.92 3.45 -18.79
C SER A 154 11.13 2.52 -17.87
N THR A 155 10.87 1.31 -18.35
CA THR A 155 10.31 0.21 -17.57
C THR A 155 11.41 -0.43 -16.71
N GLY A 156 11.07 -0.81 -15.48
CA GLY A 156 12.01 -1.47 -14.58
C GLY A 156 11.82 -2.99 -14.57
N ASN A 157 12.93 -3.72 -14.50
CA ASN A 157 12.93 -5.17 -14.27
C ASN A 157 13.47 -5.56 -12.90
N VAL A 158 13.99 -4.61 -12.14
CA VAL A 158 14.65 -4.87 -10.85
C VAL A 158 13.66 -5.38 -9.82
N ILE A 159 14.07 -6.38 -9.07
CA ILE A 159 13.40 -6.88 -7.86
C ILE A 159 14.28 -6.50 -6.67
N ASP A 160 13.74 -5.72 -5.78
CA ASP A 160 14.38 -5.40 -4.50
C ASP A 160 13.73 -6.18 -3.36
N PHE A 161 14.45 -6.40 -2.28
CA PHE A 161 13.92 -6.99 -1.06
C PHE A 161 14.37 -6.25 0.20
N LEU A 162 13.63 -6.45 1.27
CA LEU A 162 14.00 -6.02 2.62
C LEU A 162 13.63 -7.09 3.65
N THR A 163 14.25 -7.03 4.82
CA THR A 163 13.88 -7.84 5.99
C THR A 163 12.91 -7.02 6.85
N ILE A 164 11.64 -7.45 6.98
CA ILE A 164 10.56 -6.66 7.61
C ILE A 164 10.87 -6.36 9.10
N ALA A 165 11.59 -7.25 9.79
CA ALA A 165 11.87 -7.08 11.21
C ALA A 165 12.92 -6.00 11.52
N THR A 166 13.81 -5.69 10.61
CA THR A 166 14.92 -4.74 10.79
C THR A 166 14.83 -3.60 9.80
N ARG A 167 14.89 -2.36 10.31
CA ARG A 167 14.93 -1.17 9.46
C ARG A 167 16.18 -1.11 8.62
N GLY A 168 16.08 -0.54 7.44
CA GLY A 168 17.17 -0.35 6.51
C GLY A 168 16.68 -0.26 5.07
N ASN A 169 17.58 0.06 4.17
CA ASN A 169 17.29 0.18 2.76
C ASN A 169 17.02 -1.18 2.11
N THR A 170 16.30 -1.18 1.01
CA THR A 170 16.17 -2.39 0.19
C THR A 170 17.52 -2.81 -0.39
N GLN A 171 17.62 -4.07 -0.68
CA GLN A 171 18.77 -4.69 -1.34
C GLN A 171 18.30 -5.32 -2.66
N ASP A 172 19.19 -5.35 -3.63
CA ASP A 172 18.93 -6.02 -4.90
C ASP A 172 18.72 -7.53 -4.68
N PHE A 173 17.62 -8.05 -5.24
CA PHE A 173 17.29 -9.47 -5.25
C PHE A 173 17.61 -10.10 -6.61
N GLY A 174 17.53 -9.31 -7.69
CA GLY A 174 17.66 -9.76 -9.06
C GLY A 174 16.64 -9.10 -9.97
N ASP A 175 16.40 -9.70 -11.14
CA ASP A 175 15.60 -9.09 -12.20
C ASP A 175 14.38 -9.93 -12.59
N LEU A 176 13.32 -9.25 -13.02
CA LEU A 176 12.24 -9.84 -13.79
C LEU A 176 12.75 -10.27 -15.18
N SER A 177 12.21 -11.33 -15.71
CA SER A 177 12.55 -11.80 -17.07
C SER A 177 12.21 -10.80 -18.17
N VAL A 178 11.25 -9.93 -17.93
CA VAL A 178 10.84 -8.85 -18.82
C VAL A 178 10.56 -7.60 -17.99
N ALA A 179 11.07 -6.44 -18.44
CA ALA A 179 10.75 -5.17 -17.82
C ALA A 179 9.26 -4.82 -18.02
N THR A 180 8.61 -4.37 -16.96
CA THR A 180 7.17 -4.04 -16.98
C THR A 180 6.93 -2.70 -16.30
N ASP A 181 6.00 -1.93 -16.84
CA ASP A 181 5.57 -0.63 -16.29
C ASP A 181 4.32 -0.74 -15.38
N HIS A 182 3.67 -1.91 -15.40
CA HIS A 182 2.58 -2.28 -14.49
C HIS A 182 2.84 -3.70 -14.00
N ALA A 183 2.97 -3.89 -12.73
CA ALA A 183 3.18 -5.20 -12.11
C ALA A 183 2.04 -5.51 -11.15
#